data_3acd354683f2220dd2a3eda4679a8671
#
_entry.id   3acd354683f2220dd2a3eda4679a8671
#
_cell.length_a   1.000
_cell.length_b   1.000
_cell.length_c   1.000
_cell.angle_alpha   90.00
_cell.angle_beta   90.00
_cell.angle_gamma   90.00
#
_symmetry.space_group_name_H-M   'P 1'
#
loop_
_entity.id
_entity.type
_entity.pdbx_description
1 polymer ?
#
loop_
_entity_poly.entity_id
_entity_poly.type
_entity_poly.pdbx_seq_one_letter_code
_entity_poly.pdbx_strand_id
1 'polypeptide(L)'
;VHVQGWWISTVIPHSFLQDLLNRVDIVDVVGRYVQLKKGGANFMGLCPFHNEKSPSFTVSPTKQFYHCFGCGAHGTAIGFLMEHVGLTFPEAVNELAQSVGLSVPQEPTMRAGGGAEGYAPAVSKAAATALSDVMQAACDYYRKQLRGAPNAIDYLKGRGLTGEIAARFGLGYAPDGWQSLEAAFPDYRDDSLVESGLVIVSEKADAQGQARRYDRFRERIMFPIRNVKGQVIGFGGRVLDGGEPKYLNSPETPLFNKGSELYGLFEARLAIREQRYVLVVEGYMDVVALAQLGFPNAVATLGTACTPIHVQKLLRQTDTVIFSFDGDSAGRRAARRALDACLPHAADNRTIRFLFLPAEHDPDSFIREFGANAFSEQVERAMPLSQFMLNEVLAGKELDQPEGRARALFDAKPLLQALPANALRSQIMHMFADRLDLPFEEVAALCEVDARIAAAARAAPARNDRRRVTGIEQRALRNLVMHPRIVAVLDEDSEEALLTQTRHGELFAEVTTHARALGDAAEFQLLSDLLRNGANAATFEEIFREILVYDENVRDLLLKDPEDAAVMEERREQERIVGEELRSAILKLSFDACCERIEHLSRQSKHTPEEFAELAELNRKRADMKRQHGL
;
A
#
# COMPACT_ATOMS: atom_id res chain seq x y z
N VAL A 1 -26.81 9.45 17.16
CA VAL A 1 -25.90 8.70 18.05
C VAL A 1 -24.60 8.54 17.29
N HIS A 2 -23.59 9.30 17.70
CA HIS A 2 -22.26 9.34 17.07
C HIS A 2 -21.53 8.01 17.27
N VAL A 3 -21.02 7.44 16.19
CA VAL A 3 -19.96 6.44 16.24
C VAL A 3 -18.73 7.04 15.52
N GLN A 4 -17.84 7.63 16.32
CA GLN A 4 -16.49 7.98 15.89
C GLN A 4 -15.65 6.71 15.88
N GLY A 5 -15.31 6.21 14.68
CA GLY A 5 -14.30 5.19 14.49
C GLY A 5 -12.89 5.80 14.67
N TRP A 6 -12.27 5.56 15.81
CA TRP A 6 -10.88 5.94 16.06
C TRP A 6 -9.96 4.86 15.53
N TRP A 7 -9.18 5.18 14.52
CA TRP A 7 -8.04 4.37 14.10
C TRP A 7 -6.92 4.54 15.13
N ILE A 8 -6.54 3.47 15.80
CA ILE A 8 -5.39 3.46 16.71
C ILE A 8 -4.14 3.31 15.85
N SER A 9 -3.52 4.43 15.54
CA SER A 9 -2.17 4.49 15.02
C SER A 9 -1.22 4.38 16.23
N THR A 10 -0.48 3.29 16.33
CA THR A 10 0.63 3.16 17.28
C THR A 10 1.69 4.18 16.87
N VAL A 11 1.82 5.26 17.62
CA VAL A 11 2.83 6.28 17.38
C VAL A 11 4.18 5.72 17.85
N ILE A 12 5.08 5.45 16.91
CA ILE A 12 6.47 5.10 17.23
C ILE A 12 7.20 6.41 17.55
N PRO A 13 7.86 6.55 18.73
CA PRO A 13 8.54 7.77 19.12
C PRO A 13 9.63 8.16 18.10
N HIS A 14 9.68 9.43 17.71
CA HIS A 14 10.68 9.94 16.76
C HIS A 14 12.12 9.73 17.25
N SER A 15 12.37 9.88 18.56
CA SER A 15 13.67 9.59 19.16
C SER A 15 14.11 8.15 18.96
N PHE A 16 13.16 7.20 18.96
CA PHE A 16 13.45 5.81 18.68
C PHE A 16 13.83 5.59 17.21
N LEU A 17 13.14 6.26 16.28
CA LEU A 17 13.46 6.18 14.84
C LEU A 17 14.87 6.70 14.54
N GLN A 18 15.28 7.77 15.20
CA GLN A 18 16.64 8.30 15.08
C GLN A 18 17.68 7.34 15.62
N ASP A 19 17.48 6.80 16.84
CA ASP A 19 18.40 5.82 17.43
C ASP A 19 18.50 4.56 16.57
N LEU A 20 17.38 4.13 15.97
CA LEU A 20 17.33 3.01 15.07
C LEU A 20 18.16 3.26 13.80
N LEU A 21 17.93 4.38 13.11
CA LEU A 21 18.61 4.70 11.86
C LEU A 21 20.11 4.97 12.08
N ASN A 22 20.53 5.47 13.24
CA ASN A 22 21.93 5.64 13.60
C ASN A 22 22.66 4.31 13.85
N ARG A 23 21.93 3.22 14.12
CA ARG A 23 22.49 1.88 14.38
C ARG A 23 22.41 0.93 13.19
N VAL A 24 21.57 1.24 12.23
CA VAL A 24 21.37 0.43 11.02
C VAL A 24 22.29 0.91 9.92
N ASP A 25 23.06 0.00 9.31
CA ASP A 25 23.79 0.32 8.08
C ASP A 25 22.92 -0.01 6.86
N ILE A 26 22.59 1.00 6.06
CA ILE A 26 21.81 0.84 4.84
C ILE A 26 22.49 -0.10 3.83
N VAL A 27 23.82 -0.14 3.81
CA VAL A 27 24.57 -1.03 2.90
C VAL A 27 24.30 -2.48 3.25
N ASP A 28 24.26 -2.81 4.54
CA ASP A 28 23.91 -4.16 5.02
C ASP A 28 22.45 -4.52 4.73
N VAL A 29 21.54 -3.57 4.87
CA VAL A 29 20.12 -3.77 4.59
C VAL A 29 19.89 -4.02 3.11
N VAL A 30 20.37 -3.12 2.26
CA VAL A 30 20.21 -3.20 0.80
C VAL A 30 21.01 -4.39 0.23
N GLY A 31 22.19 -4.66 0.77
CA GLY A 31 23.07 -5.74 0.33
C GLY A 31 22.46 -7.14 0.47
N ARG A 32 21.42 -7.31 1.29
CA ARG A 32 20.64 -8.57 1.37
C ARG A 32 19.82 -8.85 0.12
N TYR A 33 19.50 -7.80 -0.64
CA TYR A 33 18.58 -7.86 -1.79
C TYR A 33 19.23 -7.48 -3.11
N VAL A 34 20.28 -6.64 -3.06
CA VAL A 34 20.98 -6.09 -4.23
C VAL A 34 22.46 -6.41 -4.13
N GLN A 35 23.04 -6.91 -5.22
CA GLN A 35 24.50 -7.12 -5.28
C GLN A 35 25.21 -5.78 -5.45
N LEU A 36 25.74 -5.25 -4.35
CA LEU A 36 26.43 -3.97 -4.30
C LEU A 36 27.93 -4.14 -4.55
N LYS A 37 28.53 -3.23 -5.32
CA LYS A 37 29.97 -3.11 -5.55
C LYS A 37 30.45 -1.73 -5.11
N LYS A 38 31.57 -1.65 -4.43
CA LYS A 38 32.15 -0.38 -3.98
C LYS A 38 32.58 0.45 -5.19
N GLY A 39 32.07 1.68 -5.29
CA GLY A 39 32.38 2.67 -6.31
C GLY A 39 32.75 4.01 -5.66
N GLY A 40 34.04 4.22 -5.35
CA GLY A 40 34.49 5.40 -4.60
C GLY A 40 34.03 5.40 -3.15
N ALA A 41 33.38 6.48 -2.70
CA ALA A 41 32.82 6.62 -1.36
C ALA A 41 31.47 5.87 -1.19
N ASN A 42 30.81 5.50 -2.29
CA ASN A 42 29.49 4.89 -2.29
C ASN A 42 29.54 3.43 -2.80
N PHE A 43 28.41 2.74 -2.68
CA PHE A 43 28.20 1.42 -3.27
C PHE A 43 27.23 1.54 -4.45
N MET A 44 27.47 0.76 -5.51
CA MET A 44 26.66 0.78 -6.73
C MET A 44 26.17 -0.63 -7.07
N GLY A 45 24.99 -0.75 -7.64
CA GLY A 45 24.40 -2.00 -8.08
C GLY A 45 23.36 -1.78 -9.18
N LEU A 46 22.81 -2.87 -9.70
CA LEU A 46 21.64 -2.79 -10.56
C LEU A 46 20.41 -2.44 -9.71
N CYS A 47 19.58 -1.56 -10.23
CA CYS A 47 18.40 -1.09 -9.50
C CYS A 47 17.39 -2.23 -9.26
N PRO A 48 16.91 -2.42 -8.02
CA PRO A 48 15.89 -3.42 -7.74
C PRO A 48 14.47 -2.93 -8.07
N PHE A 49 14.30 -1.65 -8.46
CA PHE A 49 13.01 -1.02 -8.71
C PHE A 49 12.68 -0.89 -10.21
N HIS A 50 13.67 -1.00 -11.09
CA HIS A 50 13.47 -1.03 -12.54
C HIS A 50 14.50 -1.93 -13.21
N ASN A 51 14.21 -2.38 -14.43
CA ASN A 51 15.11 -3.25 -15.17
C ASN A 51 16.18 -2.43 -15.91
N GLU A 52 17.47 -2.69 -15.63
CA GLU A 52 18.60 -2.02 -16.25
C GLU A 52 19.77 -2.97 -16.48
N LYS A 53 20.62 -2.62 -17.44
CA LYS A 53 21.85 -3.41 -17.77
C LYS A 53 23.11 -2.78 -17.19
N SER A 54 23.08 -1.49 -16.88
CA SER A 54 24.19 -0.74 -16.30
C SER A 54 23.82 -0.23 -14.91
N PRO A 55 24.72 -0.33 -13.91
CA PRO A 55 24.42 0.10 -12.55
C PRO A 55 24.11 1.59 -12.47
N SER A 56 22.88 1.93 -12.07
CA SER A 56 22.45 3.31 -11.77
C SER A 56 21.95 3.48 -10.33
N PHE A 57 21.93 2.40 -9.57
CA PHE A 57 21.50 2.38 -8.17
C PHE A 57 22.70 2.59 -7.25
N THR A 58 22.67 3.66 -6.47
CA THR A 58 23.76 4.06 -5.58
C THR A 58 23.30 4.05 -4.13
N VAL A 59 24.13 3.51 -3.23
CA VAL A 59 23.90 3.49 -1.78
C VAL A 59 25.06 4.21 -1.10
N SER A 60 24.76 5.23 -0.32
CA SER A 60 25.74 6.02 0.43
C SER A 60 25.80 5.54 1.88
N PRO A 61 26.93 4.94 2.33
CA PRO A 61 27.08 4.52 3.73
C PRO A 61 27.19 5.70 4.68
N THR A 62 27.75 6.83 4.25
CA THR A 62 27.89 8.03 5.10
C THR A 62 26.56 8.74 5.29
N LYS A 63 25.69 8.72 4.27
CA LYS A 63 24.38 9.38 4.31
C LYS A 63 23.24 8.47 4.71
N GLN A 64 23.48 7.17 4.83
CA GLN A 64 22.46 6.15 5.11
C GLN A 64 21.25 6.26 4.16
N PHE A 65 21.53 6.42 2.85
CA PHE A 65 20.57 6.77 1.81
C PHE A 65 20.88 6.03 0.52
N TYR A 66 19.83 5.58 -0.21
CA TYR A 66 19.98 5.06 -1.57
C TYR A 66 19.30 5.98 -2.59
N HIS A 67 19.84 5.99 -3.80
CA HIS A 67 19.27 6.71 -4.93
C HIS A 67 19.53 5.96 -6.24
N CYS A 68 18.51 5.81 -7.07
CA CYS A 68 18.65 5.29 -8.42
C CYS A 68 18.60 6.41 -9.44
N PHE A 69 19.68 6.62 -10.17
CA PHE A 69 19.75 7.65 -11.22
C PHE A 69 18.98 7.30 -12.50
N GLY A 70 18.50 6.04 -12.64
CA GLY A 70 17.70 5.60 -13.77
C GLY A 70 16.19 5.86 -13.58
N CYS A 71 15.63 5.47 -12.43
CA CYS A 71 14.17 5.59 -12.19
C CYS A 71 13.81 6.60 -11.09
N GLY A 72 14.79 7.22 -10.41
CA GLY A 72 14.54 8.19 -9.33
C GLY A 72 14.14 7.58 -7.98
N ALA A 73 14.08 6.26 -7.83
CA ALA A 73 13.80 5.61 -6.55
C ALA A 73 14.87 5.97 -5.51
N HIS A 74 14.45 6.37 -4.31
CA HIS A 74 15.35 6.87 -3.27
C HIS A 74 14.75 6.68 -1.88
N GLY A 75 15.58 6.67 -0.84
CA GLY A 75 15.12 6.58 0.56
C GLY A 75 16.18 6.08 1.53
N THR A 76 15.78 5.96 2.79
CA THR A 76 16.55 5.34 3.87
C THR A 76 16.41 3.83 3.87
N ALA A 77 17.01 3.13 4.85
CA ALA A 77 16.81 1.71 5.07
C ALA A 77 15.32 1.36 5.31
N ILE A 78 14.57 2.23 5.99
CA ILE A 78 13.11 2.06 6.20
C ILE A 78 12.39 2.14 4.86
N GLY A 79 12.62 3.22 4.09
CA GLY A 79 12.01 3.41 2.77
C GLY A 79 12.33 2.26 1.81
N PHE A 80 13.57 1.76 1.82
CA PHE A 80 13.95 0.61 1.01
C PHE A 80 13.13 -0.65 1.33
N LEU A 81 12.94 -0.98 2.61
CA LEU A 81 12.14 -2.13 3.01
C LEU A 81 10.66 -1.95 2.66
N MET A 82 10.16 -0.73 2.74
CA MET A 82 8.78 -0.43 2.35
C MET A 82 8.57 -0.58 0.84
N GLU A 83 9.44 0.01 0.02
CA GLU A 83 9.30 0.02 -1.43
C GLU A 83 9.74 -1.30 -2.08
N HIS A 84 10.86 -1.88 -1.63
CA HIS A 84 11.40 -3.10 -2.23
C HIS A 84 10.74 -4.36 -1.70
N VAL A 85 10.53 -4.44 -0.38
CA VAL A 85 9.98 -5.63 0.28
C VAL A 85 8.46 -5.55 0.41
N GLY A 86 7.88 -4.34 0.35
CA GLY A 86 6.44 -4.10 0.47
C GLY A 86 5.96 -4.11 1.93
N LEU A 87 6.84 -3.83 2.90
CA LEU A 87 6.49 -3.74 4.31
C LEU A 87 5.73 -2.44 4.61
N THR A 88 4.88 -2.47 5.64
CA THR A 88 4.36 -1.24 6.24
C THR A 88 5.47 -0.54 7.02
N PHE A 89 5.30 0.76 7.30
CA PHE A 89 6.24 1.50 8.13
C PHE A 89 6.50 0.85 9.49
N PRO A 90 5.48 0.44 10.28
CA PRO A 90 5.72 -0.27 11.53
C PRO A 90 6.45 -1.60 11.34
N GLU A 91 6.15 -2.34 10.28
CA GLU A 91 6.84 -3.61 9.97
C GLU A 91 8.31 -3.36 9.58
N ALA A 92 8.59 -2.35 8.74
CA ALA A 92 9.95 -1.98 8.36
C ALA A 92 10.77 -1.50 9.56
N VAL A 93 10.18 -0.67 10.43
CA VAL A 93 10.81 -0.23 11.68
C VAL A 93 11.08 -1.40 12.62
N ASN A 94 10.12 -2.32 12.78
CA ASN A 94 10.30 -3.53 13.59
C ASN A 94 11.40 -4.44 13.02
N GLU A 95 11.46 -4.61 11.70
CA GLU A 95 12.48 -5.41 11.02
C GLU A 95 13.89 -4.86 11.28
N LEU A 96 14.05 -3.55 11.10
CA LEU A 96 15.33 -2.88 11.34
C LEU A 96 15.71 -2.90 12.81
N ALA A 97 14.76 -2.59 13.71
CA ALA A 97 14.98 -2.64 15.16
C ALA A 97 15.47 -4.02 15.60
N GLN A 98 14.83 -5.07 15.08
CA GLN A 98 15.24 -6.43 15.33
C GLN A 98 16.65 -6.74 14.80
N SER A 99 17.02 -6.23 13.63
CA SER A 99 18.35 -6.48 13.05
C SER A 99 19.49 -5.92 13.89
N VAL A 100 19.23 -4.88 14.68
CA VAL A 100 20.20 -4.21 15.58
C VAL A 100 19.94 -4.48 17.07
N GLY A 101 19.07 -5.44 17.38
CA GLY A 101 18.81 -5.87 18.77
C GLY A 101 17.97 -4.88 19.60
N LEU A 102 17.25 -3.96 18.94
CA LEU A 102 16.32 -3.03 19.59
C LEU A 102 14.90 -3.59 19.61
N SER A 103 14.11 -3.21 20.63
CA SER A 103 12.66 -3.44 20.70
C SER A 103 11.95 -2.10 20.50
N VAL A 104 10.95 -2.07 19.61
CA VAL A 104 10.14 -0.86 19.38
C VAL A 104 9.34 -0.54 20.64
N PRO A 105 9.46 0.67 21.24
CA PRO A 105 8.68 1.05 22.39
C PRO A 105 7.19 1.10 22.03
N GLN A 106 6.36 0.43 22.82
CA GLN A 106 4.91 0.58 22.74
C GLN A 106 4.49 1.51 23.86
N GLU A 107 4.11 2.75 23.56
CA GLU A 107 3.51 3.62 24.56
C GLU A 107 2.12 3.08 24.92
N PRO A 108 1.83 2.89 26.22
CA PRO A 108 0.51 2.47 26.67
C PRO A 108 -0.46 3.65 26.55
N THR A 109 -1.27 3.69 25.51
CA THR A 109 -2.43 4.58 25.46
C THR A 109 -3.45 4.15 26.49
N MET A 110 -3.80 5.02 27.46
CA MET A 110 -4.89 4.82 28.39
C MET A 110 -6.19 4.53 27.65
N ARG A 111 -6.69 3.30 27.77
CA ARG A 111 -8.00 2.88 27.28
C ARG A 111 -9.10 3.36 28.23
N ALA A 112 -10.01 4.17 27.74
CA ALA A 112 -11.37 4.25 28.28
C ALA A 112 -12.20 3.13 27.62
N GLY A 113 -12.75 2.29 28.46
CA GLY A 113 -13.50 1.07 28.30
C GLY A 113 -14.25 0.71 27.02
N GLY A 114 -14.24 -0.57 26.70
CA GLY A 114 -15.27 -1.26 25.94
C GLY A 114 -14.79 -2.31 24.96
N GLY A 115 -14.97 -3.59 25.29
CA GLY A 115 -15.17 -4.70 24.34
C GLY A 115 -13.90 -5.32 23.75
N ALA A 116 -13.45 -6.40 24.39
CA ALA A 116 -12.45 -7.32 23.83
C ALA A 116 -13.12 -8.33 22.91
N GLU A 117 -12.70 -8.36 21.63
CA GLU A 117 -12.75 -9.58 20.83
C GLU A 117 -11.49 -9.66 19.97
N GLY A 118 -10.65 -10.66 20.26
CA GLY A 118 -9.84 -11.41 19.32
C GLY A 118 -8.61 -10.76 18.72
N TYR A 119 -7.65 -10.23 19.51
CA TYR A 119 -6.25 -10.16 19.06
C TYR A 119 -5.46 -11.25 19.78
N ALA A 120 -4.95 -12.21 19.01
CA ALA A 120 -3.99 -13.17 19.52
C ALA A 120 -2.76 -12.41 20.10
N PRO A 121 -2.19 -12.88 21.21
CA PRO A 121 -1.04 -12.21 21.83
C PRO A 121 0.13 -12.17 20.84
N ALA A 122 0.84 -11.06 20.78
CA ALA A 122 2.03 -10.91 19.95
C ALA A 122 3.06 -11.97 20.37
N VAL A 123 3.31 -12.91 19.45
CA VAL A 123 4.27 -14.01 19.65
C VAL A 123 5.66 -13.41 19.81
N SER A 124 6.43 -13.90 20.78
CA SER A 124 7.82 -13.48 20.92
C SER A 124 8.62 -13.82 19.65
N LYS A 125 9.62 -13.01 19.31
CA LYS A 125 10.46 -13.23 18.12
C LYS A 125 11.07 -14.64 18.08
N ALA A 126 11.50 -15.15 19.23
CA ALA A 126 12.07 -16.50 19.34
C ALA A 126 11.04 -17.59 18.98
N ALA A 127 9.79 -17.44 19.43
CA ALA A 127 8.70 -18.35 19.09
C ALA A 127 8.31 -18.25 17.61
N ALA A 128 8.25 -17.04 17.05
CA ALA A 128 7.97 -16.85 15.62
C ALA A 128 9.08 -17.43 14.73
N THR A 129 10.35 -17.33 15.13
CA THR A 129 11.48 -17.95 14.41
C THR A 129 11.38 -19.47 14.49
N ALA A 130 11.10 -20.05 15.67
CA ALA A 130 10.92 -21.48 15.84
C ALA A 130 9.76 -22.02 14.98
N LEU A 131 8.63 -21.34 14.94
CA LEU A 131 7.50 -21.72 14.07
C LEU A 131 7.86 -21.61 12.58
N SER A 132 8.62 -20.59 12.17
CA SER A 132 9.08 -20.45 10.78
C SER A 132 10.02 -21.60 10.38
N ASP A 133 10.90 -22.06 11.27
CA ASP A 133 11.79 -23.20 11.04
C ASP A 133 10.99 -24.51 10.91
N VAL A 134 9.97 -24.69 11.74
CA VAL A 134 9.02 -25.80 11.65
C VAL A 134 8.30 -25.81 10.29
N MET A 135 7.79 -24.68 9.84
CA MET A 135 7.11 -24.56 8.55
C MET A 135 8.05 -24.83 7.38
N GLN A 136 9.31 -24.38 7.45
CA GLN A 136 10.31 -24.66 6.43
C GLN A 136 10.68 -26.15 6.40
N ALA A 137 10.88 -26.79 7.54
CA ALA A 137 11.16 -28.22 7.62
C ALA A 137 10.00 -29.07 7.06
N ALA A 138 8.75 -28.69 7.34
CA ALA A 138 7.58 -29.34 6.75
C ALA A 138 7.52 -29.15 5.23
N CYS A 139 7.85 -27.96 4.73
CA CYS A 139 7.92 -27.68 3.29
C CYS A 139 8.96 -28.58 2.60
N ASP A 140 10.15 -28.69 3.16
CA ASP A 140 11.22 -29.52 2.59
C ASP A 140 10.87 -31.02 2.64
N TYR A 141 10.20 -31.46 3.71
CA TYR A 141 9.64 -32.80 3.80
C TYR A 141 8.64 -33.08 2.69
N TYR A 142 7.62 -32.24 2.51
CA TYR A 142 6.60 -32.43 1.46
C TYR A 142 7.20 -32.40 0.06
N ARG A 143 8.18 -31.52 -0.20
CA ARG A 143 8.92 -31.48 -1.48
C ARG A 143 9.69 -32.79 -1.74
N LYS A 144 10.28 -33.38 -0.70
CA LYS A 144 10.96 -34.68 -0.81
C LYS A 144 9.95 -35.80 -1.10
N GLN A 145 8.80 -35.78 -0.43
CA GLN A 145 7.75 -36.79 -0.63
C GLN A 145 7.18 -36.73 -2.06
N LEU A 146 7.01 -35.55 -2.64
CA LEU A 146 6.52 -35.40 -4.03
C LEU A 146 7.43 -36.13 -5.01
N ARG A 147 8.74 -36.08 -4.85
CA ARG A 147 9.69 -36.77 -5.75
C ARG A 147 9.52 -38.29 -5.77
N GLY A 148 9.05 -38.86 -4.66
CA GLY A 148 8.80 -40.28 -4.50
C GLY A 148 7.34 -40.71 -4.67
N ALA A 149 6.44 -39.83 -5.13
CA ALA A 149 5.01 -40.07 -5.23
C ALA A 149 4.54 -40.04 -6.70
N PRO A 150 4.57 -41.18 -7.44
CA PRO A 150 4.17 -41.21 -8.86
C PRO A 150 2.74 -40.67 -9.09
N ASN A 151 1.78 -41.04 -8.25
CA ASN A 151 0.39 -40.59 -8.35
C ASN A 151 0.28 -39.06 -8.31
N ALA A 152 1.01 -38.41 -7.40
CA ALA A 152 1.03 -36.96 -7.28
C ALA A 152 1.71 -36.30 -8.48
N ILE A 153 2.80 -36.90 -8.99
CA ILE A 153 3.51 -36.42 -10.19
C ILE A 153 2.61 -36.55 -11.41
N ASP A 154 1.95 -37.68 -11.61
CA ASP A 154 1.06 -37.93 -12.74
C ASP A 154 -0.16 -37.01 -12.71
N TYR A 155 -0.69 -36.74 -11.51
CA TYR A 155 -1.74 -35.75 -11.31
C TYR A 155 -1.29 -34.35 -11.79
N LEU A 156 -0.11 -33.87 -11.35
CA LEU A 156 0.42 -32.56 -11.74
C LEU A 156 0.70 -32.51 -13.26
N LYS A 157 1.26 -33.57 -13.84
CA LYS A 157 1.45 -33.68 -15.29
C LYS A 157 0.12 -33.69 -16.05
N GLY A 158 -0.89 -34.40 -15.56
CA GLY A 158 -2.24 -34.41 -16.11
C GLY A 158 -2.90 -33.03 -16.08
N ARG A 159 -2.50 -32.17 -15.14
CA ARG A 159 -2.84 -30.74 -15.11
C ARG A 159 -1.92 -29.87 -15.97
N GLY A 160 -0.99 -30.49 -16.72
CA GLY A 160 -0.07 -29.81 -17.61
C GLY A 160 1.04 -29.01 -16.90
N LEU A 161 1.32 -29.28 -15.61
CA LEU A 161 2.38 -28.60 -14.88
C LEU A 161 3.72 -29.32 -15.07
N THR A 162 4.79 -28.53 -15.29
CA THR A 162 6.16 -29.04 -15.43
C THR A 162 6.84 -29.17 -14.07
N GLY A 163 7.92 -29.98 -14.01
CA GLY A 163 8.75 -30.08 -12.83
C GLY A 163 9.44 -28.77 -12.45
N GLU A 164 9.72 -27.92 -13.45
CA GLU A 164 10.35 -26.61 -13.23
C GLU A 164 9.39 -25.66 -12.48
N ILE A 165 8.14 -25.54 -12.93
CA ILE A 165 7.16 -24.70 -12.25
C ILE A 165 6.83 -25.23 -10.85
N ALA A 166 6.73 -26.56 -10.71
CA ALA A 166 6.52 -27.19 -9.41
C ALA A 166 7.67 -26.89 -8.44
N ALA A 167 8.91 -26.88 -8.92
CA ALA A 167 10.09 -26.52 -8.11
C ALA A 167 10.10 -25.03 -7.77
N ARG A 168 9.76 -24.15 -8.72
CA ARG A 168 9.66 -22.69 -8.51
C ARG A 168 8.68 -22.33 -7.39
N PHE A 169 7.50 -22.94 -7.40
CA PHE A 169 6.48 -22.72 -6.35
C PHE A 169 6.68 -23.58 -5.12
N GLY A 170 7.67 -24.50 -5.13
CA GLY A 170 7.98 -25.39 -4.00
C GLY A 170 6.87 -26.40 -3.72
N LEU A 171 6.15 -26.85 -4.74
CA LEU A 171 5.08 -27.84 -4.58
C LEU A 171 5.58 -29.10 -3.90
N GLY A 172 4.73 -29.70 -3.05
CA GLY A 172 5.01 -30.88 -2.29
C GLY A 172 3.87 -31.89 -2.33
N TYR A 173 4.04 -32.99 -1.61
CA TYR A 173 3.01 -33.99 -1.40
C TYR A 173 2.96 -34.42 0.07
N ALA A 174 1.78 -34.39 0.66
CA ALA A 174 1.51 -34.96 1.96
C ALA A 174 1.04 -36.42 1.77
N PRO A 175 1.81 -37.42 2.23
CA PRO A 175 1.45 -38.83 2.08
C PRO A 175 0.13 -39.19 2.77
N ASP A 176 -0.45 -40.33 2.38
CA ASP A 176 -1.61 -40.92 3.04
C ASP A 176 -1.19 -41.63 4.32
N GLY A 177 -0.96 -40.88 5.38
CA GLY A 177 -0.56 -41.37 6.68
C GLY A 177 -1.04 -40.44 7.79
N TRP A 178 -1.43 -41.01 8.92
CA TRP A 178 -1.94 -40.24 10.05
C TRP A 178 -0.85 -39.43 10.78
N GLN A 179 0.40 -39.86 10.70
CA GLN A 179 1.55 -39.24 11.38
C GLN A 179 2.80 -39.26 10.49
N SER A 180 2.63 -38.96 9.20
CA SER A 180 3.71 -38.97 8.21
C SER A 180 4.80 -37.94 8.53
N LEU A 181 4.44 -36.84 9.18
CA LEU A 181 5.37 -35.77 9.58
C LEU A 181 6.34 -36.20 10.69
N GLU A 182 6.08 -37.32 11.40
CA GLU A 182 7.03 -37.88 12.36
C GLU A 182 8.41 -38.19 11.73
N ALA A 183 8.42 -38.49 10.44
CA ALA A 183 9.67 -38.68 9.69
C ALA A 183 10.51 -37.38 9.52
N ALA A 184 9.90 -36.23 9.67
CA ALA A 184 10.58 -34.92 9.61
C ALA A 184 10.80 -34.31 11.00
N PHE A 185 9.99 -34.68 11.97
CA PHE A 185 10.01 -34.15 13.34
C PHE A 185 10.18 -35.28 14.36
N PRO A 186 11.41 -35.52 14.86
CA PRO A 186 11.68 -36.57 15.83
C PRO A 186 10.83 -36.47 17.10
N ASP A 187 10.54 -35.22 17.55
CA ASP A 187 9.55 -34.96 18.60
C ASP A 187 8.22 -34.57 17.98
N TYR A 188 7.43 -35.54 17.58
CA TYR A 188 6.09 -35.32 17.01
C TYR A 188 5.08 -34.76 18.05
N ARG A 189 5.47 -34.74 19.32
CA ARG A 189 4.63 -34.18 20.41
C ARG A 189 4.93 -32.73 20.72
N ASP A 190 5.88 -32.12 20.04
CA ASP A 190 6.18 -30.70 20.18
C ASP A 190 4.91 -29.85 19.86
N ASP A 191 4.59 -28.95 20.75
CA ASP A 191 3.40 -28.07 20.62
C ASP A 191 3.52 -27.11 19.44
N SER A 192 4.73 -26.81 18.98
CA SER A 192 4.95 -26.00 17.79
C SER A 192 4.32 -26.59 16.53
N LEU A 193 4.17 -27.91 16.42
CA LEU A 193 3.48 -28.60 15.32
C LEU A 193 1.97 -28.32 15.34
N VAL A 194 1.39 -28.17 16.51
CA VAL A 194 -0.02 -27.82 16.68
C VAL A 194 -0.22 -26.32 16.45
N GLU A 195 0.65 -25.50 17.03
CA GLU A 195 0.61 -24.04 16.89
C GLU A 195 0.82 -23.58 15.44
N SER A 196 1.68 -24.28 14.68
CA SER A 196 1.86 -24.06 13.25
C SER A 196 0.70 -24.56 12.37
N GLY A 197 -0.25 -25.31 12.97
CA GLY A 197 -1.39 -25.89 12.27
C GLY A 197 -1.06 -27.08 11.37
N LEU A 198 0.08 -27.72 11.53
CA LEU A 198 0.50 -28.93 10.82
C LEU A 198 -0.12 -30.20 11.41
N VAL A 199 -0.33 -30.21 12.72
CA VAL A 199 -0.87 -31.35 13.48
C VAL A 199 -2.16 -30.94 14.18
N ILE A 200 -3.11 -31.84 14.23
CA ILE A 200 -4.38 -31.71 14.94
C ILE A 200 -4.37 -32.59 16.17
N VAL A 201 -4.82 -32.04 17.29
CA VAL A 201 -5.09 -32.76 18.53
C VAL A 201 -6.56 -33.16 18.54
N SER A 202 -6.84 -34.47 18.57
CA SER A 202 -8.20 -34.99 18.66
C SER A 202 -8.77 -34.87 20.07
N GLU A 203 -10.05 -34.58 20.19
CA GLU A 203 -10.78 -34.66 21.47
C GLU A 203 -10.88 -36.10 22.01
N LYS A 204 -10.70 -37.10 21.14
CA LYS A 204 -10.72 -38.51 21.52
C LYS A 204 -9.33 -38.94 21.99
N ALA A 205 -9.27 -39.50 23.19
CA ALA A 205 -8.07 -40.09 23.73
C ALA A 205 -7.69 -41.39 22.98
N ASP A 206 -6.39 -41.68 22.92
CA ASP A 206 -5.84 -42.98 22.50
C ASP A 206 -6.08 -44.06 23.56
N ALA A 207 -5.62 -45.28 23.27
CA ALA A 207 -5.73 -46.41 24.18
C ALA A 207 -4.98 -46.20 25.51
N GLN A 208 -4.06 -45.24 25.57
CA GLN A 208 -3.26 -44.86 26.74
C GLN A 208 -3.85 -43.64 27.48
N GLY A 209 -5.01 -43.13 27.08
CA GLY A 209 -5.67 -41.99 27.68
C GLY A 209 -5.07 -40.61 27.28
N GLN A 210 -4.16 -40.59 26.30
CA GLN A 210 -3.57 -39.36 25.78
C GLN A 210 -4.33 -38.84 24.56
N ALA A 211 -4.36 -37.51 24.38
CA ALA A 211 -4.98 -36.91 23.20
C ALA A 211 -4.27 -37.36 21.91
N ARG A 212 -5.04 -37.94 20.99
CA ARG A 212 -4.49 -38.44 19.71
C ARG A 212 -4.08 -37.29 18.84
N ARG A 213 -2.83 -37.28 18.37
CA ARG A 213 -2.30 -36.31 17.40
C ARG A 213 -2.25 -36.92 16.01
N TYR A 214 -2.56 -36.14 14.97
CA TYR A 214 -2.50 -36.59 13.59
C TYR A 214 -2.23 -35.42 12.63
N ASP A 215 -1.62 -35.76 11.48
CA ASP A 215 -1.30 -34.78 10.44
C ASP A 215 -2.56 -34.14 9.88
N ARG A 216 -2.56 -32.80 9.76
CA ARG A 216 -3.66 -32.05 9.15
C ARG A 216 -3.82 -32.35 7.66
N PHE A 217 -2.70 -32.47 6.96
CA PHE A 217 -2.68 -32.70 5.52
C PHE A 217 -2.32 -34.16 5.25
N ARG A 218 -3.16 -34.86 4.52
CA ARG A 218 -3.00 -36.26 4.13
C ARG A 218 -3.51 -36.45 2.71
N GLU A 219 -2.78 -37.20 1.89
CA GLU A 219 -3.09 -37.49 0.50
C GLU A 219 -3.40 -36.22 -0.32
N ARG A 220 -2.51 -35.21 -0.21
CA ARG A 220 -2.73 -33.91 -0.85
C ARG A 220 -1.47 -33.38 -1.53
N ILE A 221 -1.66 -32.72 -2.70
CA ILE A 221 -0.67 -31.82 -3.26
C ILE A 221 -0.58 -30.60 -2.36
N MET A 222 0.64 -30.24 -1.95
CA MET A 222 0.91 -29.16 -1.02
C MET A 222 1.41 -27.92 -1.75
N PHE A 223 0.77 -26.79 -1.49
CA PHE A 223 1.09 -25.46 -2.00
C PHE A 223 1.61 -24.62 -0.82
N PRO A 224 2.92 -24.40 -0.70
CA PRO A 224 3.44 -23.56 0.38
C PRO A 224 3.02 -22.11 0.17
N ILE A 225 2.45 -21.50 1.20
CA ILE A 225 2.07 -20.09 1.21
C ILE A 225 3.24 -19.32 1.84
N ARG A 226 3.73 -18.30 1.13
CA ARG A 226 4.87 -17.49 1.56
C ARG A 226 4.46 -16.06 1.85
N ASN A 227 5.07 -15.50 2.89
CA ASN A 227 4.99 -14.08 3.14
C ASN A 227 5.87 -13.28 2.14
N VAL A 228 5.83 -11.95 2.22
CA VAL A 228 6.62 -11.06 1.35
C VAL A 228 8.14 -11.26 1.45
N LYS A 229 8.63 -11.90 2.52
CA LYS A 229 10.05 -12.25 2.73
C LYS A 229 10.42 -13.61 2.12
N GLY A 230 9.46 -14.37 1.63
CA GLY A 230 9.66 -15.71 1.08
C GLY A 230 9.63 -16.84 2.12
N GLN A 231 9.37 -16.54 3.39
CA GLN A 231 9.24 -17.55 4.45
C GLN A 231 7.91 -18.28 4.31
N VAL A 232 7.91 -19.58 4.50
CA VAL A 232 6.69 -20.39 4.50
C VAL A 232 5.92 -20.13 5.78
N ILE A 233 4.66 -19.69 5.65
CA ILE A 233 3.77 -19.32 6.75
C ILE A 233 2.55 -20.22 6.87
N GLY A 234 2.23 -20.99 5.84
CA GLY A 234 1.08 -21.88 5.78
C GLY A 234 1.14 -22.77 4.55
N PHE A 235 0.12 -23.58 4.40
CA PHE A 235 -0.05 -24.45 3.24
C PHE A 235 -1.50 -24.47 2.77
N GLY A 236 -1.69 -24.57 1.45
CA GLY A 236 -2.88 -25.10 0.82
C GLY A 236 -2.67 -26.55 0.44
N GLY A 237 -3.64 -27.42 0.68
CA GLY A 237 -3.57 -28.83 0.32
C GLY A 237 -4.72 -29.22 -0.62
N ARG A 238 -4.43 -29.69 -1.83
CA ARG A 238 -5.42 -30.20 -2.79
C ARG A 238 -5.44 -31.72 -2.78
N VAL A 239 -6.60 -32.32 -2.56
CA VAL A 239 -6.76 -33.78 -2.63
C VAL A 239 -6.55 -34.27 -4.07
N LEU A 240 -5.97 -35.49 -4.23
CA LEU A 240 -5.73 -36.09 -5.53
C LEU A 240 -7.01 -36.62 -6.16
N ASP A 241 -7.72 -37.49 -5.45
CA ASP A 241 -8.89 -38.20 -5.94
C ASP A 241 -10.11 -37.99 -5.02
N GLY A 242 -11.14 -37.33 -5.54
CA GLY A 242 -12.54 -37.32 -5.03
C GLY A 242 -12.81 -37.04 -3.55
N GLY A 243 -11.80 -36.81 -2.72
CA GLY A 243 -11.94 -36.55 -1.29
C GLY A 243 -12.45 -35.12 -0.99
N GLU A 244 -13.19 -34.97 0.11
CA GLU A 244 -13.63 -33.66 0.59
C GLU A 244 -12.88 -33.23 1.87
N PRO A 245 -12.62 -31.94 2.04
CA PRO A 245 -12.79 -30.85 1.08
C PRO A 245 -11.74 -30.91 -0.03
N LYS A 246 -12.11 -30.49 -1.28
CA LYS A 246 -11.23 -30.42 -2.44
C LYS A 246 -9.94 -29.65 -2.15
N TYR A 247 -10.05 -28.52 -1.46
CA TYR A 247 -8.96 -27.73 -0.93
C TYR A 247 -9.05 -27.59 0.59
N LEU A 248 -7.93 -27.79 1.26
CA LEU A 248 -7.78 -27.61 2.70
C LEU A 248 -6.63 -26.63 2.96
N ASN A 249 -6.88 -25.57 3.71
CA ASN A 249 -5.88 -24.57 4.07
C ASN A 249 -5.39 -24.75 5.51
N SER A 250 -4.19 -24.26 5.82
CA SER A 250 -3.76 -24.04 7.19
C SER A 250 -4.83 -23.25 7.96
N PRO A 251 -5.02 -23.50 9.25
CA PRO A 251 -5.84 -22.68 10.11
C PRO A 251 -5.21 -21.28 10.27
N GLU A 252 -5.91 -20.36 10.91
CA GLU A 252 -5.31 -19.13 11.42
C GLU A 252 -4.24 -19.52 12.46
N THR A 253 -3.03 -18.97 12.32
CA THR A 253 -1.89 -19.22 13.21
C THR A 253 -1.19 -17.91 13.52
N PRO A 254 -0.24 -17.87 14.47
CA PRO A 254 0.56 -16.68 14.71
C PRO A 254 1.36 -16.19 13.49
N LEU A 255 1.66 -17.10 12.52
CA LEU A 255 2.37 -16.76 11.27
C LEU A 255 1.44 -16.47 10.11
N PHE A 256 0.19 -16.93 10.13
CA PHE A 256 -0.68 -17.01 8.95
C PHE A 256 -2.08 -16.50 9.22
N ASN A 257 -2.49 -15.49 8.48
CA ASN A 257 -3.85 -14.94 8.46
C ASN A 257 -4.37 -14.88 7.02
N LYS A 258 -5.43 -15.65 6.72
CA LYS A 258 -6.03 -15.74 5.37
C LYS A 258 -6.58 -14.42 4.86
N GLY A 259 -7.07 -13.57 5.77
CA GLY A 259 -7.63 -12.26 5.43
C GLY A 259 -6.57 -11.23 5.04
N SER A 260 -5.29 -11.54 5.22
CA SER A 260 -4.19 -10.62 4.93
C SER A 260 -3.13 -11.18 3.98
N GLU A 261 -3.11 -12.49 3.72
CA GLU A 261 -2.08 -13.10 2.87
C GLU A 261 -2.61 -13.51 1.50
N LEU A 262 -1.74 -13.49 0.50
CA LEU A 262 -2.03 -13.86 -0.89
C LEU A 262 -1.06 -14.94 -1.35
N TYR A 263 -1.58 -15.98 -2.00
CA TYR A 263 -0.77 -17.02 -2.60
C TYR A 263 -0.05 -16.50 -3.85
N GLY A 264 1.22 -16.84 -3.99
CA GLY A 264 2.03 -16.50 -5.16
C GLY A 264 2.58 -15.07 -5.16
N LEU A 265 2.26 -14.22 -4.17
CA LEU A 265 2.71 -12.82 -4.16
C LEU A 265 4.24 -12.70 -4.10
N PHE A 266 4.90 -13.56 -3.34
CA PHE A 266 6.37 -13.59 -3.28
C PHE A 266 6.98 -13.98 -4.63
N GLU A 267 6.44 -15.00 -5.29
CA GLU A 267 6.89 -15.50 -6.58
C GLU A 267 6.60 -14.53 -7.73
N ALA A 268 5.50 -13.77 -7.62
CA ALA A 268 5.01 -12.85 -8.66
C ALA A 268 5.64 -11.45 -8.60
N ARG A 269 6.22 -11.03 -7.47
CA ARG A 269 6.61 -9.63 -7.20
C ARG A 269 7.50 -8.99 -8.27
N LEU A 270 8.47 -9.74 -8.84
CA LEU A 270 9.33 -9.22 -9.91
C LEU A 270 8.54 -8.99 -11.20
N ALA A 271 7.73 -9.98 -11.59
CA ALA A 271 6.89 -9.89 -12.77
C ALA A 271 5.82 -8.79 -12.66
N ILE A 272 5.25 -8.59 -11.47
CA ILE A 272 4.31 -7.49 -11.20
C ILE A 272 4.98 -6.14 -11.49
N ARG A 273 6.22 -5.94 -11.05
CA ARG A 273 6.97 -4.70 -11.30
C ARG A 273 7.32 -4.52 -12.78
N GLU A 274 7.75 -5.59 -13.45
CA GLU A 274 8.10 -5.56 -14.88
C GLU A 274 6.88 -5.27 -15.75
N GLN A 275 5.76 -5.95 -15.49
CA GLN A 275 4.52 -5.85 -16.27
C GLN A 275 3.64 -4.67 -15.81
N ARG A 276 3.91 -4.09 -14.64
CA ARG A 276 3.17 -2.97 -14.02
C ARG A 276 1.70 -3.25 -13.72
N TYR A 277 1.32 -4.51 -13.61
CA TYR A 277 0.01 -4.91 -13.11
C TYR A 277 0.09 -6.25 -12.39
N VAL A 278 -0.88 -6.52 -11.55
CA VAL A 278 -1.09 -7.81 -10.89
C VAL A 278 -2.41 -8.43 -11.36
N LEU A 279 -2.38 -9.72 -11.63
CA LEU A 279 -3.56 -10.51 -11.95
C LEU A 279 -4.00 -11.29 -10.71
N VAL A 280 -5.21 -11.07 -10.25
CA VAL A 280 -5.79 -11.75 -9.07
C VAL A 280 -6.77 -12.81 -9.55
N VAL A 281 -6.50 -14.07 -9.23
CA VAL A 281 -7.33 -15.22 -9.58
C VAL A 281 -7.88 -15.93 -8.35
N GLU A 282 -8.72 -16.96 -8.53
CA GLU A 282 -9.42 -17.60 -7.43
C GLU A 282 -8.60 -18.70 -6.72
N GLY A 283 -7.76 -19.43 -7.46
CA GLY A 283 -7.15 -20.67 -6.97
C GLY A 283 -5.63 -20.77 -7.06
N TYR A 284 -5.08 -21.66 -6.24
CA TYR A 284 -3.63 -22.00 -6.24
C TYR A 284 -3.16 -22.55 -7.59
N MET A 285 -3.96 -23.42 -8.19
CA MET A 285 -3.62 -24.07 -9.46
C MET A 285 -3.56 -23.06 -10.59
N ASP A 286 -4.47 -22.07 -10.60
CA ASP A 286 -4.52 -21.04 -11.61
C ASP A 286 -3.27 -20.17 -11.57
N VAL A 287 -2.80 -19.80 -10.36
CA VAL A 287 -1.55 -19.05 -10.20
C VAL A 287 -0.36 -19.83 -10.77
N VAL A 288 -0.24 -21.11 -10.43
CA VAL A 288 0.89 -21.94 -10.90
C VAL A 288 0.83 -22.16 -12.41
N ALA A 289 -0.37 -22.44 -12.95
CA ALA A 289 -0.58 -22.64 -14.38
C ALA A 289 -0.32 -21.36 -15.18
N LEU A 290 -0.86 -20.24 -14.72
CA LEU A 290 -0.63 -18.92 -15.35
C LEU A 290 0.85 -18.54 -15.36
N ALA A 291 1.56 -18.76 -14.25
CA ALA A 291 2.99 -18.49 -14.19
C ALA A 291 3.81 -19.30 -15.23
N GLN A 292 3.39 -20.53 -15.52
CA GLN A 292 3.99 -21.37 -16.55
C GLN A 292 3.60 -20.91 -17.96
N LEU A 293 2.37 -20.41 -18.13
CA LEU A 293 1.81 -20.01 -19.42
C LEU A 293 2.15 -18.57 -19.82
N GLY A 294 3.07 -17.90 -19.09
CA GLY A 294 3.58 -16.58 -19.46
C GLY A 294 3.00 -15.41 -18.64
N PHE A 295 2.17 -15.71 -17.61
CA PHE A 295 1.60 -14.72 -16.70
C PHE A 295 2.11 -14.90 -15.25
N PRO A 296 3.42 -14.71 -15.01
CA PRO A 296 4.03 -14.94 -13.70
C PRO A 296 3.68 -13.87 -12.64
N ASN A 297 2.90 -12.86 -13.00
CA ASN A 297 2.36 -11.79 -12.16
C ASN A 297 0.98 -12.13 -11.55
N ALA A 298 0.57 -13.41 -11.61
CA ALA A 298 -0.68 -13.89 -11.03
C ALA A 298 -0.54 -14.20 -9.53
N VAL A 299 -1.60 -13.89 -8.75
CA VAL A 299 -1.74 -14.19 -7.31
C VAL A 299 -3.15 -14.67 -7.01
N ALA A 300 -3.37 -15.33 -5.88
CA ALA A 300 -4.72 -15.77 -5.49
C ALA A 300 -5.03 -15.47 -4.02
N THR A 301 -6.32 -15.32 -3.72
CA THR A 301 -6.82 -15.34 -2.35
C THR A 301 -6.82 -16.77 -1.79
N LEU A 302 -6.94 -16.91 -0.47
CA LEU A 302 -6.69 -18.18 0.25
C LEU A 302 -8.00 -18.89 0.65
N GLY A 303 -8.94 -19.02 -0.29
CA GLY A 303 -10.26 -19.63 -0.02
C GLY A 303 -11.17 -18.71 0.81
N THR A 304 -10.88 -17.43 0.83
CA THR A 304 -11.69 -16.36 1.42
C THR A 304 -11.97 -15.29 0.37
N ALA A 305 -13.00 -14.47 0.59
CA ALA A 305 -13.21 -13.31 -0.25
C ALA A 305 -12.01 -12.35 -0.18
N CYS A 306 -11.78 -11.60 -1.26
CA CYS A 306 -10.81 -10.53 -1.27
C CYS A 306 -11.19 -9.48 -0.19
N THR A 307 -10.22 -9.12 0.64
CA THR A 307 -10.39 -8.14 1.73
C THR A 307 -9.76 -6.79 1.36
N PRO A 308 -10.11 -5.68 2.02
CA PRO A 308 -9.41 -4.41 1.86
C PRO A 308 -7.90 -4.50 2.13
N ILE A 309 -7.48 -5.38 3.05
CA ILE A 309 -6.05 -5.61 3.35
C ILE A 309 -5.34 -6.26 2.14
N HIS A 310 -5.98 -7.23 1.48
CA HIS A 310 -5.46 -7.81 0.25
C HIS A 310 -5.28 -6.74 -0.84
N VAL A 311 -6.31 -5.91 -1.08
CA VAL A 311 -6.24 -4.82 -2.06
C VAL A 311 -5.11 -3.85 -1.72
N GLN A 312 -4.97 -3.46 -0.46
CA GLN A 312 -3.89 -2.60 -0.01
C GLN A 312 -2.50 -3.22 -0.27
N LYS A 313 -2.32 -4.53 0.02
CA LYS A 313 -1.06 -5.25 -0.27
C LYS A 313 -0.75 -5.26 -1.77
N LEU A 314 -1.75 -5.50 -2.62
CA LEU A 314 -1.58 -5.49 -4.07
C LEU A 314 -1.19 -4.09 -4.58
N LEU A 315 -1.89 -3.05 -4.14
CA LEU A 315 -1.65 -1.67 -4.53
C LEU A 315 -0.32 -1.08 -4.02
N ARG A 316 0.36 -1.77 -3.10
CA ARG A 316 1.76 -1.48 -2.75
C ARG A 316 2.77 -2.04 -3.75
N GLN A 317 2.38 -3.04 -4.53
CA GLN A 317 3.28 -3.64 -5.54
C GLN A 317 3.14 -2.96 -6.91
N THR A 318 1.95 -2.43 -7.23
CA THR A 318 1.63 -1.81 -8.53
C THR A 318 0.37 -0.95 -8.42
N ASP A 319 0.25 0.06 -9.28
CA ASP A 319 -0.96 0.89 -9.36
C ASP A 319 -2.11 0.22 -10.16
N THR A 320 -1.86 -0.93 -10.79
CA THR A 320 -2.86 -1.61 -11.63
C THR A 320 -3.16 -3.01 -11.10
N VAL A 321 -4.42 -3.24 -10.69
CA VAL A 321 -4.91 -4.54 -10.21
C VAL A 321 -6.02 -5.02 -11.13
N ILE A 322 -5.90 -6.24 -11.65
CA ILE A 322 -6.89 -6.87 -12.52
C ILE A 322 -7.37 -8.14 -11.84
N PHE A 323 -8.66 -8.20 -11.53
CA PHE A 323 -9.29 -9.38 -10.98
C PHE A 323 -9.84 -10.23 -12.12
N SER A 324 -9.44 -11.49 -12.18
CA SER A 324 -9.97 -12.49 -13.12
C SER A 324 -10.83 -13.48 -12.38
N PHE A 325 -12.10 -13.50 -12.71
CA PHE A 325 -13.09 -14.38 -12.12
C PHE A 325 -13.62 -15.37 -13.16
N ASP A 326 -14.03 -16.54 -12.69
CA ASP A 326 -14.77 -17.49 -13.49
C ASP A 326 -16.07 -16.87 -13.97
N GLY A 327 -16.54 -17.20 -15.17
CA GLY A 327 -17.74 -16.61 -15.76
C GLY A 327 -19.05 -17.05 -15.11
N ASP A 328 -18.99 -17.94 -14.13
CA ASP A 328 -20.14 -18.52 -13.45
C ASP A 328 -20.74 -17.56 -12.36
N SER A 329 -21.84 -18.01 -11.74
CA SER A 329 -22.53 -17.23 -10.70
C SER A 329 -21.71 -17.08 -9.41
N ALA A 330 -20.78 -18.01 -9.12
CA ALA A 330 -19.91 -17.91 -7.95
C ALA A 330 -18.82 -16.86 -8.16
N GLY A 331 -18.17 -16.84 -9.35
CA GLY A 331 -17.23 -15.82 -9.74
C GLY A 331 -17.83 -14.42 -9.76
N ARG A 332 -19.08 -14.26 -10.24
CA ARG A 332 -19.78 -12.94 -10.16
C ARG A 332 -19.99 -12.48 -8.72
N ARG A 333 -20.36 -13.37 -7.80
CA ARG A 333 -20.46 -13.02 -6.37
C ARG A 333 -19.10 -12.70 -5.75
N ALA A 334 -18.03 -13.38 -6.18
CA ALA A 334 -16.68 -13.08 -5.75
C ALA A 334 -16.22 -11.71 -6.27
N ALA A 335 -16.52 -11.38 -7.53
CA ALA A 335 -16.25 -10.08 -8.14
C ALA A 335 -16.96 -8.94 -7.38
N ARG A 336 -18.23 -9.13 -6.98
CA ARG A 336 -18.96 -8.15 -6.20
C ARG A 336 -18.29 -7.87 -4.85
N ARG A 337 -17.86 -8.91 -4.13
CA ARG A 337 -17.12 -8.75 -2.86
C ARG A 337 -15.76 -8.08 -3.07
N ALA A 338 -15.08 -8.39 -4.17
CA ALA A 338 -13.83 -7.73 -4.52
C ALA A 338 -14.05 -6.25 -4.85
N LEU A 339 -15.14 -5.90 -5.54
CA LEU A 339 -15.55 -4.50 -5.75
C LEU A 339 -15.67 -3.76 -4.42
N ASP A 340 -16.46 -4.30 -3.48
CA ASP A 340 -16.65 -3.67 -2.17
C ASP A 340 -15.33 -3.48 -1.42
N ALA A 341 -14.41 -4.44 -1.51
CA ALA A 341 -13.07 -4.34 -0.92
C ALA A 341 -12.17 -3.30 -1.60
N CYS A 342 -12.38 -3.03 -2.90
CA CYS A 342 -11.59 -2.08 -3.68
C CYS A 342 -12.02 -0.62 -3.48
N LEU A 343 -13.31 -0.36 -3.22
CA LEU A 343 -13.85 1.00 -3.17
C LEU A 343 -13.09 1.94 -2.24
N PRO A 344 -12.73 1.56 -0.99
CA PRO A 344 -11.98 2.44 -0.09
C PRO A 344 -10.57 2.79 -0.57
N HIS A 345 -10.04 2.02 -1.52
CA HIS A 345 -8.68 2.16 -2.05
C HIS A 345 -8.64 2.75 -3.47
N ALA A 346 -9.79 3.06 -4.06
CA ALA A 346 -9.88 3.65 -5.38
C ALA A 346 -9.35 5.10 -5.36
N ALA A 347 -8.34 5.38 -6.20
CA ALA A 347 -7.69 6.67 -6.27
C ALA A 347 -7.45 7.07 -7.73
N ASP A 348 -7.23 8.36 -7.97
CA ASP A 348 -7.10 8.94 -9.31
C ASP A 348 -5.91 8.35 -10.10
N ASN A 349 -4.86 7.90 -9.40
CA ASN A 349 -3.67 7.28 -9.98
C ASN A 349 -3.69 5.74 -9.97
N ARG A 350 -4.80 5.11 -9.56
CA ARG A 350 -4.94 3.64 -9.46
C ARG A 350 -5.91 3.10 -10.49
N THR A 351 -5.56 1.96 -11.08
CA THR A 351 -6.38 1.29 -12.07
C THR A 351 -6.84 -0.06 -11.51
N ILE A 352 -8.14 -0.23 -11.32
CA ILE A 352 -8.74 -1.48 -10.87
C ILE A 352 -9.69 -1.95 -11.96
N ARG A 353 -9.51 -3.20 -12.41
CA ARG A 353 -10.29 -3.79 -13.49
C ARG A 353 -10.79 -5.17 -13.13
N PHE A 354 -11.88 -5.59 -13.79
CA PHE A 354 -12.53 -6.88 -13.62
C PHE A 354 -12.61 -7.60 -14.97
N LEU A 355 -12.00 -8.76 -15.03
CA LEU A 355 -12.01 -9.65 -16.18
C LEU A 355 -12.99 -10.80 -15.91
N PHE A 356 -13.92 -11.00 -16.81
CA PHE A 356 -14.84 -12.13 -16.79
C PHE A 356 -14.59 -12.99 -18.03
N LEU A 357 -14.16 -14.21 -17.82
CA LEU A 357 -14.00 -15.18 -18.89
C LEU A 357 -15.36 -15.78 -19.29
N PRO A 358 -15.45 -16.43 -20.47
CA PRO A 358 -16.61 -17.26 -20.80
C PRO A 358 -16.91 -18.29 -19.71
N ALA A 359 -18.19 -18.62 -19.50
CA ALA A 359 -18.65 -19.43 -18.37
C ALA A 359 -18.02 -20.83 -18.29
N GLU A 360 -17.53 -21.35 -19.43
CA GLU A 360 -16.92 -22.67 -19.56
C GLU A 360 -15.42 -22.68 -19.20
N HIS A 361 -14.81 -21.50 -18.99
CA HIS A 361 -13.36 -21.38 -18.84
C HIS A 361 -12.96 -20.75 -17.51
N ASP A 362 -11.95 -21.36 -16.91
CA ASP A 362 -11.03 -20.72 -15.98
C ASP A 362 -9.80 -20.16 -16.76
N PRO A 363 -8.92 -19.36 -16.15
CA PRO A 363 -7.77 -18.79 -16.84
C PRO A 363 -6.83 -19.84 -17.48
N ASP A 364 -6.63 -20.99 -16.83
CA ASP A 364 -5.78 -22.08 -17.35
C ASP A 364 -6.38 -22.70 -18.61
N SER A 365 -7.65 -23.08 -18.57
CA SER A 365 -8.34 -23.69 -19.71
C SER A 365 -8.47 -22.72 -20.89
N PHE A 366 -8.74 -21.44 -20.61
CA PHE A 366 -8.84 -20.42 -21.65
C PHE A 366 -7.52 -20.26 -22.44
N ILE A 367 -6.39 -20.17 -21.71
CA ILE A 367 -5.09 -20.00 -22.36
C ILE A 367 -4.70 -21.26 -23.16
N ARG A 368 -5.03 -22.45 -22.66
CA ARG A 368 -4.74 -23.70 -23.36
C ARG A 368 -5.52 -23.85 -24.66
N GLU A 369 -6.73 -23.34 -24.71
CA GLU A 369 -7.59 -23.44 -25.89
C GLU A 369 -7.32 -22.30 -26.90
N PHE A 370 -7.22 -21.05 -26.42
CA PHE A 370 -7.14 -19.86 -27.27
C PHE A 370 -5.75 -19.23 -27.36
N GLY A 371 -4.82 -19.65 -26.50
CA GLY A 371 -3.45 -19.16 -26.46
C GLY A 371 -3.24 -17.91 -25.57
N ALA A 372 -1.98 -17.66 -25.22
CA ALA A 372 -1.58 -16.58 -24.35
C ALA A 372 -1.93 -15.18 -24.91
N ASN A 373 -1.83 -15.00 -26.24
CA ASN A 373 -2.16 -13.72 -26.88
C ASN A 373 -3.64 -13.36 -26.71
N ALA A 374 -4.54 -14.33 -26.90
CA ALA A 374 -5.97 -14.12 -26.71
C ALA A 374 -6.30 -13.74 -25.26
N PHE A 375 -5.62 -14.37 -24.28
CA PHE A 375 -5.80 -14.02 -22.88
C PHE A 375 -5.26 -12.61 -22.58
N SER A 376 -4.11 -12.23 -23.15
CA SER A 376 -3.59 -10.85 -23.02
C SER A 376 -4.58 -9.80 -23.53
N GLU A 377 -5.24 -10.07 -24.68
CA GLU A 377 -6.29 -9.18 -25.18
C GLU A 377 -7.49 -9.07 -24.23
N GLN A 378 -7.87 -10.17 -23.58
CA GLN A 378 -8.93 -10.12 -22.55
C GLN A 378 -8.50 -9.30 -21.33
N VAL A 379 -7.24 -9.42 -20.90
CA VAL A 379 -6.66 -8.64 -19.80
C VAL A 379 -6.68 -7.14 -20.13
N GLU A 380 -6.31 -6.76 -21.36
CA GLU A 380 -6.34 -5.36 -21.81
C GLU A 380 -7.78 -4.80 -21.86
N ARG A 381 -8.75 -5.62 -22.24
CA ARG A 381 -10.17 -5.27 -22.33
C ARG A 381 -10.92 -5.41 -21.00
N ALA A 382 -10.25 -5.81 -19.92
CA ALA A 382 -10.87 -5.98 -18.62
C ALA A 382 -11.65 -4.72 -18.20
N MET A 383 -12.86 -4.92 -17.68
CA MET A 383 -13.83 -3.87 -17.36
C MET A 383 -13.34 -2.97 -16.23
N PRO A 384 -13.31 -1.64 -16.37
CA PRO A 384 -12.96 -0.71 -15.30
C PRO A 384 -13.90 -0.82 -14.10
N LEU A 385 -13.40 -0.54 -12.89
CA LEU A 385 -14.17 -0.53 -11.64
C LEU A 385 -15.46 0.29 -11.76
N SER A 386 -15.40 1.47 -12.35
CA SER A 386 -16.57 2.36 -12.54
C SER A 386 -17.66 1.72 -13.38
N GLN A 387 -17.29 1.06 -14.50
CA GLN A 387 -18.24 0.39 -15.36
C GLN A 387 -18.84 -0.87 -14.71
N PHE A 388 -18.01 -1.65 -14.01
CA PHE A 388 -18.49 -2.82 -13.27
C PHE A 388 -19.45 -2.40 -12.16
N MET A 389 -19.11 -1.37 -11.38
CA MET A 389 -19.97 -0.80 -10.35
C MET A 389 -21.33 -0.35 -10.92
N LEU A 390 -21.31 0.35 -12.05
CA LEU A 390 -22.53 0.79 -12.73
C LEU A 390 -23.39 -0.40 -13.17
N ASN A 391 -22.77 -1.39 -13.83
CA ASN A 391 -23.48 -2.59 -14.31
C ASN A 391 -24.13 -3.36 -13.16
N GLU A 392 -23.41 -3.53 -12.02
CA GLU A 392 -23.93 -4.22 -10.83
C GLU A 392 -25.16 -3.51 -10.23
N VAL A 393 -25.09 -2.18 -10.16
CA VAL A 393 -26.17 -1.36 -9.61
C VAL A 393 -27.40 -1.38 -10.51
N LEU A 394 -27.21 -1.34 -11.83
CA LEU A 394 -28.32 -1.25 -12.79
C LEU A 394 -28.91 -2.61 -13.16
N ALA A 395 -28.24 -3.72 -12.85
CA ALA A 395 -28.67 -5.06 -13.22
C ALA A 395 -30.10 -5.36 -12.73
N GLY A 396 -30.97 -5.80 -13.66
CA GLY A 396 -32.34 -6.19 -13.37
C GLY A 396 -33.29 -5.07 -12.96
N LYS A 397 -32.93 -3.80 -13.21
CA LYS A 397 -33.77 -2.64 -12.89
C LYS A 397 -34.37 -2.02 -14.15
N GLU A 398 -35.66 -1.68 -14.10
CA GLU A 398 -36.37 -0.97 -15.17
C GLU A 398 -36.14 0.54 -15.03
N LEU A 399 -35.12 1.06 -15.71
CA LEU A 399 -34.75 2.48 -15.60
C LEU A 399 -35.72 3.44 -16.24
N ASP A 400 -36.62 2.95 -17.08
CA ASP A 400 -37.73 3.71 -17.66
C ASP A 400 -38.80 4.08 -16.60
N GLN A 401 -38.86 3.31 -15.50
CA GLN A 401 -39.75 3.53 -14.38
C GLN A 401 -39.05 4.35 -13.27
N PRO A 402 -39.76 5.32 -12.65
CA PRO A 402 -39.21 6.08 -11.51
C PRO A 402 -38.78 5.20 -10.35
N GLU A 403 -39.51 4.12 -10.05
CA GLU A 403 -39.18 3.16 -9.00
C GLU A 403 -37.87 2.42 -9.28
N GLY A 404 -37.62 2.06 -10.54
CA GLY A 404 -36.38 1.41 -10.97
C GLY A 404 -35.15 2.35 -10.79
N ARG A 405 -35.30 3.64 -11.17
CA ARG A 405 -34.26 4.65 -10.95
C ARG A 405 -34.01 4.92 -9.47
N ALA A 406 -35.10 5.06 -8.67
CA ALA A 406 -34.99 5.24 -7.22
C ALA A 406 -34.27 4.06 -6.55
N ARG A 407 -34.62 2.82 -6.96
CA ARG A 407 -33.95 1.61 -6.46
C ARG A 407 -32.48 1.56 -6.85
N ALA A 408 -32.14 1.94 -8.09
CA ALA A 408 -30.76 2.00 -8.54
C ALA A 408 -29.94 3.01 -7.71
N LEU A 409 -30.48 4.19 -7.44
CA LEU A 409 -29.84 5.19 -6.60
C LEU A 409 -29.67 4.72 -5.15
N PHE A 410 -30.67 4.06 -4.59
CA PHE A 410 -30.59 3.47 -3.26
C PHE A 410 -29.46 2.45 -3.15
N ASP A 411 -29.30 1.57 -4.16
CA ASP A 411 -28.24 0.55 -4.19
C ASP A 411 -26.86 1.16 -4.52
N ALA A 412 -26.80 2.29 -5.25
CA ALA A 412 -25.57 3.03 -5.54
C ALA A 412 -25.01 3.76 -4.31
N LYS A 413 -25.88 4.28 -3.44
CA LYS A 413 -25.51 5.12 -2.29
C LYS A 413 -24.38 4.56 -1.44
N PRO A 414 -24.45 3.32 -0.89
CA PRO A 414 -23.38 2.79 -0.06
C PRO A 414 -22.06 2.62 -0.81
N LEU A 415 -22.10 2.35 -2.10
CA LEU A 415 -20.90 2.20 -2.93
C LEU A 415 -20.24 3.55 -3.20
N LEU A 416 -21.01 4.59 -3.50
CA LEU A 416 -20.53 5.96 -3.69
C LEU A 416 -19.96 6.55 -2.40
N GLN A 417 -20.56 6.23 -1.26
CA GLN A 417 -20.05 6.63 0.06
C GLN A 417 -18.75 5.92 0.44
N ALA A 418 -18.52 4.70 -0.03
CA ALA A 418 -17.30 3.94 0.23
C ALA A 418 -16.08 4.46 -0.58
N LEU A 419 -16.32 5.20 -1.66
CA LEU A 419 -15.24 5.81 -2.46
C LEU A 419 -14.62 7.00 -1.72
N PRO A 420 -13.28 7.15 -1.73
CA PRO A 420 -12.61 8.34 -1.21
C PRO A 420 -13.08 9.62 -1.92
N ALA A 421 -12.95 10.76 -1.25
CA ALA A 421 -13.29 12.07 -1.80
C ALA A 421 -12.21 12.54 -2.80
N ASN A 422 -12.28 12.04 -4.05
CA ASN A 422 -11.33 12.30 -5.13
C ASN A 422 -12.05 12.58 -6.47
N ALA A 423 -11.29 12.86 -7.54
CA ALA A 423 -11.83 13.11 -8.86
C ALA A 423 -12.54 11.88 -9.44
N LEU A 424 -12.02 10.67 -9.20
CA LEU A 424 -12.64 9.42 -9.66
C LEU A 424 -14.06 9.27 -9.12
N ARG A 425 -14.30 9.53 -7.80
CA ARG A 425 -15.64 9.50 -7.22
C ARG A 425 -16.59 10.48 -7.93
N SER A 426 -16.12 11.71 -8.19
CA SER A 426 -16.91 12.72 -8.90
C SER A 426 -17.29 12.24 -10.31
N GLN A 427 -16.35 11.65 -11.05
CA GLN A 427 -16.62 11.11 -12.39
C GLN A 427 -17.61 9.94 -12.36
N ILE A 428 -17.48 9.04 -11.39
CA ILE A 428 -18.43 7.92 -11.20
C ILE A 428 -19.83 8.44 -10.87
N MET A 429 -19.94 9.48 -10.04
CA MET A 429 -21.22 10.12 -9.73
C MET A 429 -21.87 10.75 -10.97
N HIS A 430 -21.09 11.40 -11.85
CA HIS A 430 -21.59 11.89 -13.13
C HIS A 430 -22.11 10.74 -14.00
N MET A 431 -21.39 9.62 -14.10
CA MET A 431 -21.85 8.44 -14.83
C MET A 431 -23.21 7.93 -14.31
N PHE A 432 -23.41 7.92 -12.98
CA PHE A 432 -24.70 7.54 -12.39
C PHE A 432 -25.79 8.58 -12.67
N ALA A 433 -25.49 9.86 -12.55
CA ALA A 433 -26.40 10.98 -12.85
C ALA A 433 -26.92 10.90 -14.29
N ASP A 434 -26.02 10.76 -15.24
CA ASP A 434 -26.34 10.62 -16.66
C ASP A 434 -27.19 9.37 -16.93
N ARG A 435 -26.85 8.23 -16.29
CA ARG A 435 -27.53 6.97 -16.54
C ARG A 435 -28.91 6.90 -15.91
N LEU A 436 -29.13 7.61 -14.80
CA LEU A 436 -30.41 7.67 -14.08
C LEU A 436 -31.29 8.83 -14.53
N ASP A 437 -30.81 9.65 -15.48
CA ASP A 437 -31.46 10.89 -15.93
C ASP A 437 -31.82 11.83 -14.76
N LEU A 438 -30.82 12.04 -13.88
CA LEU A 438 -30.93 12.90 -12.70
C LEU A 438 -29.86 13.98 -12.73
N PRO A 439 -30.13 15.19 -12.20
CA PRO A 439 -29.10 16.20 -12.00
C PRO A 439 -28.01 15.67 -11.04
N PHE A 440 -26.75 16.00 -11.34
CA PHE A 440 -25.63 15.60 -10.47
C PHE A 440 -25.80 16.03 -9.01
N GLU A 441 -26.34 17.23 -8.78
CA GLU A 441 -26.59 17.77 -7.45
C GLU A 441 -27.60 16.93 -6.67
N GLU A 442 -28.59 16.41 -7.36
CA GLU A 442 -29.60 15.55 -6.75
C GLU A 442 -29.03 14.20 -6.36
N VAL A 443 -28.21 13.60 -7.23
CA VAL A 443 -27.47 12.35 -6.90
C VAL A 443 -26.53 12.59 -5.71
N ALA A 444 -25.79 13.70 -5.69
CA ALA A 444 -24.89 14.06 -4.61
C ALA A 444 -25.63 14.27 -3.28
N ALA A 445 -26.79 14.95 -3.32
CA ALA A 445 -27.60 15.20 -2.13
C ALA A 445 -28.25 13.91 -1.59
N LEU A 446 -28.84 13.09 -2.46
CA LEU A 446 -29.51 11.83 -2.06
C LEU A 446 -28.53 10.78 -1.60
N CYS A 447 -27.31 10.76 -2.15
CA CYS A 447 -26.24 9.89 -1.68
C CYS A 447 -25.53 10.42 -0.44
N GLU A 448 -25.89 11.60 0.08
CA GLU A 448 -25.23 12.26 1.23
C GLU A 448 -23.72 12.43 1.03
N VAL A 449 -23.30 12.59 -0.21
CA VAL A 449 -21.93 12.89 -0.58
C VAL A 449 -21.82 14.43 -0.64
N ASP A 450 -20.95 15.00 0.18
CA ASP A 450 -20.91 16.45 0.43
C ASP A 450 -20.90 17.28 -0.88
N ALA A 451 -21.98 18.01 -1.13
CA ALA A 451 -22.18 18.84 -2.31
C ALA A 451 -21.15 19.98 -2.45
N ARG A 452 -20.43 20.32 -1.37
CA ARG A 452 -19.36 21.32 -1.38
C ARG A 452 -18.15 20.85 -2.18
N ILE A 453 -17.85 19.53 -2.15
CA ILE A 453 -16.76 18.94 -2.94
C ILE A 453 -17.16 18.97 -4.45
N ALA A 454 -18.43 18.73 -4.75
CA ALA A 454 -18.96 18.82 -6.11
C ALA A 454 -18.99 20.26 -6.65
N ALA A 455 -19.29 21.23 -5.80
CA ALA A 455 -19.26 22.65 -6.16
C ALA A 455 -17.82 23.15 -6.37
N ALA A 456 -16.86 22.68 -5.58
CA ALA A 456 -15.43 22.98 -5.78
C ALA A 456 -14.89 22.39 -7.09
N ALA A 457 -15.34 21.18 -7.47
CA ALA A 457 -14.97 20.59 -8.77
C ALA A 457 -15.58 21.31 -9.98
N ARG A 458 -16.76 21.95 -9.82
CA ARG A 458 -17.41 22.77 -10.88
C ARG A 458 -16.88 24.18 -10.97
N ALA A 459 -16.41 24.76 -9.86
CA ALA A 459 -15.76 26.06 -9.84
C ALA A 459 -14.36 26.01 -10.47
N ALA A 460 -13.83 24.82 -10.73
CA ALA A 460 -12.62 24.66 -11.53
C ALA A 460 -12.98 24.92 -13.01
N PRO A 461 -12.46 25.97 -13.64
CA PRO A 461 -12.71 26.25 -15.05
C PRO A 461 -12.26 25.06 -15.89
N ALA A 462 -13.01 24.75 -16.96
CA ALA A 462 -12.69 23.71 -17.93
C ALA A 462 -11.20 23.78 -18.29
N ARG A 463 -10.43 22.80 -17.82
CA ARG A 463 -8.97 22.75 -17.97
C ARG A 463 -8.60 22.39 -19.40
N ASN A 464 -8.55 23.39 -20.25
CA ASN A 464 -7.54 23.50 -21.28
C ASN A 464 -6.47 24.43 -20.72
N ASP A 465 -5.61 23.91 -19.88
CA ASP A 465 -4.23 24.38 -19.81
C ASP A 465 -3.43 23.50 -18.83
N ARG A 466 -2.46 22.77 -19.35
CA ARG A 466 -1.38 22.18 -18.58
C ARG A 466 -0.46 23.31 -18.08
N ARG A 467 -0.95 24.16 -17.20
CA ARG A 467 -0.08 25.06 -16.44
C ARG A 467 0.36 24.31 -15.20
N ARG A 468 1.61 23.87 -15.22
CA ARG A 468 2.38 23.54 -14.02
C ARG A 468 2.12 24.62 -12.99
N VAL A 469 1.55 24.24 -11.84
CA VAL A 469 1.36 25.14 -10.70
C VAL A 469 2.74 25.42 -10.12
N THR A 470 3.44 26.42 -10.67
CA THR A 470 4.62 27.03 -10.04
C THR A 470 4.14 28.14 -9.12
N GLY A 471 3.27 27.81 -8.18
CA GLY A 471 2.77 28.74 -7.19
C GLY A 471 3.79 28.98 -6.09
N ILE A 472 3.67 30.15 -5.43
CA ILE A 472 4.46 30.51 -4.25
C ILE A 472 4.28 29.44 -3.16
N GLU A 473 3.07 28.89 -2.98
CA GLU A 473 2.77 27.81 -2.04
C GLU A 473 3.58 26.54 -2.32
N GLN A 474 3.66 26.11 -3.59
CA GLN A 474 4.40 24.90 -3.95
C GLN A 474 5.91 25.07 -3.70
N ARG A 475 6.45 26.28 -3.95
CA ARG A 475 7.85 26.59 -3.62
C ARG A 475 8.08 26.59 -2.12
N ALA A 476 7.18 27.19 -1.35
CA ALA A 476 7.27 27.21 0.11
C ALA A 476 7.20 25.80 0.71
N LEU A 477 6.29 24.96 0.23
CA LEU A 477 6.16 23.57 0.65
C LEU A 477 7.39 22.75 0.26
N ARG A 478 7.89 22.91 -0.95
CA ARG A 478 9.11 22.28 -1.42
C ARG A 478 10.32 22.68 -0.54
N ASN A 479 10.48 23.96 -0.24
CA ASN A 479 11.56 24.45 0.61
C ASN A 479 11.51 23.86 2.03
N LEU A 480 10.33 23.76 2.63
CA LEU A 480 10.14 23.12 3.94
C LEU A 480 10.45 21.61 3.93
N VAL A 481 10.08 20.92 2.87
CA VAL A 481 10.38 19.49 2.71
C VAL A 481 11.87 19.25 2.51
N MET A 482 12.51 20.11 1.72
CA MET A 482 13.94 20.00 1.40
C MET A 482 14.86 20.36 2.55
N HIS A 483 14.49 21.37 3.30
CA HIS A 483 15.26 21.93 4.41
C HIS A 483 14.40 21.96 5.67
N PRO A 484 14.04 20.79 6.25
CA PRO A 484 13.05 20.73 7.34
C PRO A 484 13.45 21.54 8.57
N ARG A 485 14.74 21.78 8.80
CA ARG A 485 15.25 22.60 9.92
C ARG A 485 14.79 24.05 9.85
N ILE A 486 14.47 24.57 8.65
CA ILE A 486 13.96 25.94 8.51
C ILE A 486 12.60 26.15 9.19
N VAL A 487 11.91 25.10 9.60
CA VAL A 487 10.69 25.22 10.42
C VAL A 487 10.96 25.97 11.72
N ALA A 488 12.18 25.93 12.26
CA ALA A 488 12.58 26.65 13.45
C ALA A 488 12.60 28.19 13.25
N VAL A 489 12.62 28.66 12.01
CA VAL A 489 12.60 30.09 11.64
C VAL A 489 11.17 30.65 11.57
N LEU A 490 10.14 29.76 11.56
CA LEU A 490 8.74 30.17 11.53
C LEU A 490 8.30 30.59 12.94
N ASP A 491 7.84 31.84 13.05
CA ASP A 491 7.07 32.32 14.21
C ASP A 491 5.61 31.85 14.13
N GLU A 492 4.87 32.02 15.24
CA GLU A 492 3.48 31.57 15.34
C GLU A 492 2.59 32.19 14.25
N ASP A 493 2.78 33.49 13.94
CA ASP A 493 2.00 34.20 12.94
C ASP A 493 2.26 33.68 11.52
N SER A 494 3.51 33.36 11.21
CA SER A 494 3.92 32.76 9.92
C SER A 494 3.39 31.35 9.73
N GLU A 495 3.40 30.56 10.77
CA GLU A 495 2.86 29.20 10.74
C GLU A 495 1.34 29.22 10.59
N GLU A 496 0.64 30.05 11.36
CA GLU A 496 -0.81 30.24 11.23
C GLU A 496 -1.20 30.70 9.82
N ALA A 497 -0.40 31.58 9.21
CA ALA A 497 -0.62 32.03 7.84
C ALA A 497 -0.48 30.87 6.83
N LEU A 498 0.52 29.99 6.97
CA LEU A 498 0.67 28.81 6.12
C LEU A 498 -0.51 27.84 6.27
N LEU A 499 -1.01 27.65 7.48
CA LEU A 499 -2.09 26.70 7.79
C LEU A 499 -3.46 27.21 7.32
N THR A 500 -3.74 28.51 7.49
CA THR A 500 -5.09 29.08 7.32
C THR A 500 -5.29 29.85 6.02
N GLN A 501 -4.22 30.41 5.44
CA GLN A 501 -4.28 31.30 4.30
C GLN A 501 -3.77 30.66 3.00
N THR A 502 -3.37 29.38 3.03
CA THR A 502 -2.95 28.63 1.85
C THR A 502 -4.00 27.59 1.45
N ARG A 503 -4.00 27.24 0.16
CA ARG A 503 -4.87 26.17 -0.36
C ARG A 503 -4.44 24.78 0.10
N HIS A 504 -3.21 24.65 0.56
CA HIS A 504 -2.55 23.40 0.96
C HIS A 504 -2.20 23.40 2.44
N GLY A 505 -2.99 24.07 3.28
CA GLY A 505 -2.75 24.18 4.73
C GLY A 505 -2.55 22.82 5.41
N GLU A 506 -3.29 21.79 4.98
CA GLU A 506 -3.14 20.43 5.50
C GLU A 506 -1.75 19.83 5.22
N LEU A 507 -1.18 20.10 4.04
CA LEU A 507 0.18 19.64 3.69
C LEU A 507 1.24 20.37 4.52
N PHE A 508 1.06 21.69 4.70
CA PHE A 508 1.94 22.48 5.57
C PHE A 508 1.86 22.00 7.03
N ALA A 509 0.67 21.71 7.54
CA ALA A 509 0.47 21.17 8.88
C ALA A 509 1.22 19.83 9.07
N GLU A 510 1.13 18.93 8.09
CA GLU A 510 1.79 17.62 8.16
C GLU A 510 3.33 17.78 8.15
N VAL A 511 3.86 18.63 7.26
CA VAL A 511 5.30 18.90 7.16
C VAL A 511 5.82 19.57 8.43
N THR A 512 5.19 20.66 8.90
CA THR A 512 5.66 21.41 10.09
C THR A 512 5.58 20.57 11.35
N THR A 513 4.52 19.78 11.51
CA THR A 513 4.37 18.85 12.66
C THR A 513 5.51 17.84 12.71
N HIS A 514 5.80 17.16 11.59
CA HIS A 514 6.88 16.17 11.56
C HIS A 514 8.26 16.81 11.66
N ALA A 515 8.50 17.94 10.99
CA ALA A 515 9.78 18.64 11.05
C ALA A 515 10.09 19.18 12.47
N ARG A 516 9.10 19.72 13.18
CA ARG A 516 9.25 20.15 14.58
C ARG A 516 9.50 18.97 15.52
N ALA A 517 8.82 17.86 15.32
CA ALA A 517 9.02 16.65 16.13
C ALA A 517 10.43 16.06 15.95
N LEU A 518 11.04 16.20 14.78
CA LEU A 518 12.41 15.80 14.51
C LEU A 518 13.46 16.76 15.10
N GLY A 519 13.13 18.03 15.31
CA GLY A 519 14.02 19.04 15.89
C GLY A 519 15.33 19.21 15.10
N ASP A 520 16.48 19.22 15.78
CA ASP A 520 17.81 19.37 15.15
C ASP A 520 18.18 18.22 14.21
N ALA A 521 17.54 17.07 14.33
CA ALA A 521 17.74 15.94 13.46
C ALA A 521 16.80 15.94 12.22
N ALA A 522 16.05 17.03 12.02
CA ALA A 522 15.18 17.16 10.87
C ALA A 522 16.00 17.24 9.58
N GLU A 523 16.04 16.12 8.86
CA GLU A 523 16.67 16.01 7.55
C GLU A 523 15.64 15.54 6.50
N PHE A 524 15.91 15.89 5.23
CA PHE A 524 15.03 15.53 4.12
C PHE A 524 14.68 14.04 4.09
N GLN A 525 15.68 13.17 4.30
CA GLN A 525 15.51 11.72 4.26
C GLN A 525 14.51 11.24 5.30
N LEU A 526 14.70 11.65 6.55
CA LEU A 526 13.86 11.22 7.65
C LEU A 526 12.45 11.79 7.55
N LEU A 527 12.35 13.08 7.16
CA LEU A 527 11.06 13.71 6.92
C LEU A 527 10.31 13.04 5.75
N SER A 528 10.99 12.72 4.65
CA SER A 528 10.37 12.09 3.49
C SER A 528 9.78 10.72 3.81
N ASP A 529 10.46 9.92 4.64
CA ASP A 529 9.94 8.61 5.07
C ASP A 529 8.70 8.75 5.98
N LEU A 530 8.64 9.78 6.81
CA LEU A 530 7.44 10.07 7.62
C LEU A 530 6.27 10.52 6.76
N LEU A 531 6.48 11.44 5.82
CA LEU A 531 5.44 11.96 4.94
C LEU A 531 4.88 10.92 3.97
N ARG A 532 5.67 9.92 3.56
CA ARG A 532 5.20 8.77 2.79
C ARG A 532 4.18 7.90 3.51
N ASN A 533 4.11 8.02 4.83
CA ASN A 533 3.18 7.27 5.68
C ASN A 533 2.04 8.13 6.22
N GLY A 534 2.03 9.41 5.89
CA GLY A 534 1.02 10.37 6.31
C GLY A 534 -0.27 10.30 5.50
N ALA A 535 -1.21 11.15 5.87
CA ALA A 535 -2.51 11.24 5.20
C ALA A 535 -2.41 11.67 3.73
N ASN A 536 -1.37 12.44 3.38
CA ASN A 536 -1.15 13.02 2.05
C ASN A 536 0.03 12.38 1.29
N ALA A 537 0.38 11.14 1.60
CA ALA A 537 1.53 10.42 1.04
C ALA A 537 1.64 10.49 -0.50
N ALA A 538 0.53 10.33 -1.22
CA ALA A 538 0.52 10.39 -2.68
C ALA A 538 0.95 11.77 -3.24
N THR A 539 0.54 12.85 -2.58
CA THR A 539 0.91 14.22 -2.96
C THR A 539 2.40 14.47 -2.67
N PHE A 540 2.89 13.99 -1.53
CA PHE A 540 4.30 14.12 -1.19
C PHE A 540 5.21 13.32 -2.12
N GLU A 541 4.80 12.14 -2.59
CA GLU A 541 5.55 11.39 -3.60
C GLU A 541 5.74 12.16 -4.92
N GLU A 542 4.74 12.93 -5.33
CA GLU A 542 4.84 13.79 -6.51
C GLU A 542 5.84 14.93 -6.28
N ILE A 543 5.79 15.55 -5.10
CA ILE A 543 6.74 16.60 -4.68
C ILE A 543 8.17 16.04 -4.60
N PHE A 544 8.38 14.87 -4.00
CA PHE A 544 9.71 14.24 -3.92
C PHE A 544 10.28 13.92 -5.31
N ARG A 545 9.44 13.43 -6.22
CA ARG A 545 9.86 13.16 -7.61
C ARG A 545 10.30 14.44 -8.31
N GLU A 546 9.55 15.53 -8.16
CA GLU A 546 9.94 16.83 -8.72
C GLU A 546 11.26 17.34 -8.14
N ILE A 547 11.45 17.27 -6.83
CA ILE A 547 12.67 17.70 -6.14
C ILE A 547 13.89 16.97 -6.70
N LEU A 548 13.84 15.65 -6.79
CA LEU A 548 14.99 14.81 -7.13
C LEU A 548 15.31 14.77 -8.63
N VAL A 549 14.33 14.99 -9.49
CA VAL A 549 14.51 14.97 -10.95
C VAL A 549 14.97 16.33 -11.49
N TYR A 550 14.50 17.44 -10.91
CA TYR A 550 14.67 18.77 -11.47
C TYR A 550 15.65 19.67 -10.72
N ASP A 551 16.18 19.26 -9.54
CA ASP A 551 17.09 20.06 -8.76
C ASP A 551 18.48 19.38 -8.64
N GLU A 552 19.41 19.79 -9.53
CA GLU A 552 20.77 19.26 -9.54
C GLU A 552 21.55 19.62 -8.27
N ASN A 553 21.32 20.81 -7.70
CA ASN A 553 22.01 21.26 -6.47
C ASN A 553 21.63 20.38 -5.27
N VAL A 554 20.36 20.00 -5.19
CA VAL A 554 19.88 19.08 -4.15
C VAL A 554 20.49 17.71 -4.32
N ARG A 555 20.54 17.24 -5.53
CA ARG A 555 21.13 15.93 -5.86
C ARG A 555 22.62 15.91 -5.49
N ASP A 556 23.34 16.97 -5.79
CA ASP A 556 24.76 17.12 -5.42
C ASP A 556 24.96 17.25 -3.91
N LEU A 557 24.09 17.98 -3.21
CA LEU A 557 24.14 18.13 -1.76
C LEU A 557 23.85 16.81 -1.03
N LEU A 558 22.94 15.99 -1.55
CA LEU A 558 22.64 14.65 -1.02
C LEU A 558 23.81 13.66 -1.24
N LEU A 559 24.72 13.93 -2.16
CA LEU A 559 25.89 13.09 -2.48
C LEU A 559 27.18 13.52 -1.77
N LYS A 560 27.22 14.71 -1.16
CA LYS A 560 28.40 15.21 -0.42
C LYS A 560 28.47 14.64 1.00
N ASP A 561 29.66 14.51 1.57
CA ASP A 561 29.85 14.01 2.93
C ASP A 561 29.26 14.97 3.97
N PRO A 562 28.31 14.52 4.82
CA PRO A 562 27.67 15.40 5.81
C PRO A 562 28.59 15.82 6.97
N GLU A 563 29.71 15.13 7.22
CA GLU A 563 30.67 15.46 8.29
C GLU A 563 31.75 16.44 7.82
N ASP A 564 31.85 16.75 6.53
CA ASP A 564 32.77 17.75 6.01
C ASP A 564 32.37 19.15 6.49
N ALA A 565 33.27 19.84 7.18
CA ALA A 565 33.05 21.17 7.73
C ALA A 565 32.66 22.21 6.65
N ALA A 566 33.21 22.10 5.44
CA ALA A 566 32.84 22.96 4.32
C ALA A 566 31.43 22.69 3.81
N VAL A 567 31.01 21.44 3.79
CA VAL A 567 29.63 21.03 3.42
C VAL A 567 28.65 21.48 4.47
N MET A 568 29.01 21.41 5.75
CA MET A 568 28.17 21.90 6.87
C MET A 568 27.95 23.41 6.79
N GLU A 569 28.96 24.18 6.44
CA GLU A 569 28.85 25.64 6.28
C GLU A 569 28.00 25.99 5.05
N GLU A 570 28.22 25.28 3.93
CA GLU A 570 27.41 25.44 2.71
C GLU A 570 25.91 25.14 3.00
N ARG A 571 25.62 24.10 3.80
CA ARG A 571 24.25 23.78 4.22
C ARG A 571 23.62 24.87 5.08
N ARG A 572 24.35 25.41 6.07
CA ARG A 572 23.84 26.49 6.93
C ARG A 572 23.52 27.73 6.14
N GLU A 573 24.40 28.12 5.22
CA GLU A 573 24.15 29.27 4.35
C GLU A 573 22.95 29.04 3.43
N GLN A 574 22.79 27.83 2.92
CA GLN A 574 21.63 27.45 2.10
C GLN A 574 20.33 27.47 2.92
N GLU A 575 20.34 26.93 4.13
CA GLU A 575 19.20 26.99 5.06
C GLU A 575 18.82 28.44 5.42
N ARG A 576 19.81 29.33 5.57
CA ARG A 576 19.59 30.76 5.80
C ARG A 576 18.88 31.42 4.60
N ILE A 577 19.40 31.19 3.39
CA ILE A 577 18.83 31.77 2.16
C ILE A 577 17.40 31.24 1.93
N VAL A 578 17.20 29.95 2.03
CA VAL A 578 15.89 29.30 1.85
C VAL A 578 14.90 29.74 2.94
N GLY A 579 15.37 29.96 4.18
CA GLY A 579 14.56 30.52 5.26
C GLY A 579 14.09 31.95 4.97
N GLU A 580 14.93 32.80 4.39
CA GLU A 580 14.57 34.15 3.94
C GLU A 580 13.56 34.12 2.78
N GLU A 581 13.76 33.20 1.80
CA GLU A 581 12.81 32.99 0.72
C GLU A 581 11.45 32.51 1.24
N LEU A 582 11.43 31.60 2.20
CA LEU A 582 10.21 31.11 2.82
C LEU A 582 9.44 32.24 3.53
N ARG A 583 10.13 33.07 4.32
CA ARG A 583 9.51 34.25 4.96
C ARG A 583 8.91 35.19 3.92
N SER A 584 9.65 35.48 2.83
CA SER A 584 9.17 36.33 1.75
C SER A 584 7.92 35.73 1.06
N ALA A 585 7.92 34.41 0.87
CA ALA A 585 6.78 33.70 0.31
C ALA A 585 5.55 33.78 1.21
N ILE A 586 5.71 33.60 2.53
CA ILE A 586 4.63 33.70 3.52
C ILE A 586 4.05 35.11 3.57
N LEU A 587 4.91 36.14 3.58
CA LEU A 587 4.47 37.53 3.54
C LEU A 587 3.64 37.82 2.28
N LYS A 588 4.07 37.29 1.13
CA LYS A 588 3.33 37.44 -0.12
C LYS A 588 1.99 36.73 -0.09
N LEU A 589 1.93 35.50 0.43
CA LEU A 589 0.69 34.73 0.60
C LEU A 589 -0.28 35.46 1.53
N SER A 590 0.21 35.97 2.67
CA SER A 590 -0.60 36.75 3.62
C SER A 590 -1.13 38.05 3.00
N PHE A 591 -0.31 38.71 2.18
CA PHE A 591 -0.73 39.90 1.46
C PHE A 591 -1.80 39.60 0.42
N ASP A 592 -1.63 38.54 -0.37
CA ASP A 592 -2.59 38.16 -1.42
C ASP A 592 -3.93 37.71 -0.80
N ALA A 593 -3.89 36.91 0.29
CA ALA A 593 -5.08 36.53 1.05
C ALA A 593 -5.82 37.73 1.66
N CYS A 594 -5.08 38.70 2.20
CA CYS A 594 -5.63 39.93 2.69
C CYS A 594 -6.32 40.74 1.56
N CYS A 595 -5.71 40.84 0.37
CA CYS A 595 -6.28 41.51 -0.79
C CYS A 595 -7.55 40.81 -1.30
N GLU A 596 -7.53 39.47 -1.41
CA GLU A 596 -8.70 38.66 -1.82
C GLU A 596 -9.87 38.86 -0.85
N ARG A 597 -9.60 38.84 0.46
CA ARG A 597 -10.64 39.03 1.46
C ARG A 597 -11.23 40.45 1.44
N ILE A 598 -10.40 41.48 1.27
CA ILE A 598 -10.85 42.88 1.07
C ILE A 598 -11.74 42.96 -0.16
N GLU A 599 -11.33 42.37 -1.27
CA GLU A 599 -12.11 42.39 -2.51
C GLU A 599 -13.45 41.66 -2.36
N HIS A 600 -13.44 40.51 -1.71
CA HIS A 600 -14.67 39.75 -1.41
C HIS A 600 -15.64 40.57 -0.57
N LEU A 601 -15.16 41.14 0.55
CA LEU A 601 -16.01 42.00 1.38
C LEU A 601 -16.50 43.23 0.62
N SER A 602 -15.64 43.88 -0.18
CA SER A 602 -16.01 45.08 -0.95
C SER A 602 -17.06 44.84 -2.04
N ARG A 603 -17.24 43.62 -2.51
CA ARG A 603 -18.27 43.24 -3.49
C ARG A 603 -19.66 43.03 -2.91
N GLN A 604 -19.77 42.94 -1.58
CA GLN A 604 -21.06 42.76 -0.91
C GLN A 604 -21.82 44.07 -0.87
N SER A 605 -23.12 44.04 -1.14
CA SER A 605 -23.98 45.24 -1.17
C SER A 605 -24.44 45.69 0.23
N LYS A 606 -24.29 44.88 1.25
CA LYS A 606 -24.60 45.17 2.68
C LYS A 606 -23.58 44.47 3.57
N HIS A 607 -23.03 45.19 4.53
CA HIS A 607 -22.10 44.68 5.51
C HIS A 607 -22.75 44.64 6.90
N THR A 608 -22.45 43.62 7.68
CA THR A 608 -22.70 43.60 9.12
C THR A 608 -21.70 44.53 9.83
N PRO A 609 -21.98 45.00 11.06
CA PRO A 609 -21.03 45.80 11.84
C PRO A 609 -19.66 45.11 12.01
N GLU A 610 -19.68 43.78 12.12
CA GLU A 610 -18.48 42.94 12.25
C GLU A 610 -17.66 42.89 10.98
N GLU A 611 -18.30 42.75 9.81
CA GLU A 611 -17.66 42.78 8.50
C GLU A 611 -17.07 44.16 8.19
N PHE A 612 -17.71 45.25 8.65
CA PHE A 612 -17.18 46.61 8.52
C PHE A 612 -15.91 46.80 9.37
N ALA A 613 -15.87 46.25 10.56
CA ALA A 613 -14.69 46.26 11.42
C ALA A 613 -13.55 45.42 10.82
N GLU A 614 -13.85 44.23 10.33
CA GLU A 614 -12.92 43.36 9.62
C GLU A 614 -12.30 44.05 8.40
N LEU A 615 -13.12 44.70 7.57
CA LEU A 615 -12.65 45.43 6.38
C LEU A 615 -11.69 46.59 6.74
N ALA A 616 -11.98 47.31 7.83
CA ALA A 616 -11.11 48.37 8.31
C ALA A 616 -9.78 47.85 8.84
N GLU A 617 -9.78 46.71 9.51
CA GLU A 617 -8.59 46.04 10.01
C GLU A 617 -7.72 45.48 8.90
N LEU A 618 -8.32 44.78 7.93
CA LEU A 618 -7.62 44.24 6.76
C LEU A 618 -6.98 45.36 5.91
N ASN A 619 -7.65 46.52 5.72
CA ASN A 619 -7.06 47.63 5.02
C ASN A 619 -5.87 48.26 5.76
N ARG A 620 -5.90 48.28 7.11
CA ARG A 620 -4.75 48.67 7.92
C ARG A 620 -3.60 47.67 7.78
N LYS A 621 -3.87 46.40 7.94
CA LYS A 621 -2.88 45.32 7.77
C LYS A 621 -2.21 45.37 6.41
N ARG A 622 -3.00 45.53 5.31
CA ARG A 622 -2.48 45.67 3.95
C ARG A 622 -1.56 46.90 3.81
N ALA A 623 -1.93 48.05 4.39
CA ALA A 623 -1.13 49.27 4.32
C ALA A 623 0.18 49.16 5.10
N ASP A 624 0.17 48.41 6.24
CA ASP A 624 1.35 48.17 7.04
C ASP A 624 2.31 47.20 6.34
N MET A 625 1.81 46.14 5.73
CA MET A 625 2.61 45.21 4.91
C MET A 625 3.27 45.90 3.74
N LYS A 626 2.55 46.81 3.05
CA LYS A 626 3.14 47.62 1.98
C LYS A 626 4.27 48.53 2.48
N ARG A 627 4.10 49.15 3.63
CA ARG A 627 5.11 50.04 4.21
C ARG A 627 6.35 49.31 4.70
N GLN A 628 6.20 48.16 5.30
CA GLN A 628 7.30 47.42 5.90
C GLN A 628 8.07 46.57 4.92
N HIS A 629 7.40 46.04 3.89
CA HIS A 629 8.00 45.00 3.02
C HIS A 629 8.00 45.38 1.53
N GLY A 630 7.51 46.59 1.15
CA GLY A 630 7.52 47.07 -0.23
C GLY A 630 6.59 46.28 -1.19
N LEU A 631 5.54 45.62 -0.67
CA LEU A 631 4.57 44.81 -1.41
C LEU A 631 3.51 45.64 -2.13
#